data_506520ae0a587dcb50a70f1e59dd4ca3
#
_entry.id   506520ae0a587dcb50a70f1e59dd4ca3
#
_cell.length_a   1.000
_cell.length_b   1.000
_cell.length_c   1.000
_cell.angle_alpha   90.00
_cell.angle_beta   90.00
_cell.angle_gamma   90.00
#
_symmetry.space_group_name_H-M   'P 1'
#
loop_
_entity.id
_entity.type
_entity.pdbx_description
1 polymer ?
#
loop_
_entity_poly.entity_id
_entity_poly.type
_entity_poly.pdbx_seq_one_letter_code
_entity_poly.pdbx_strand_id
1 'polypeptide(L)'
;FVEEVGRHVVAAVGERRSTWRRANLYAEAARQTLGWRFASTADRESITGLVVDAAERGSLRLTPPELAATPQLFLREDGTSAFRPKHSTVFSAEHLLAAEDRLLQRSTTTTAPTIGIAVVDAIAARPVKGNRLSPEQVEAIAKIAVSGRAVDLLIGPAGAGKTTAMRALQDAWTRQHGKGSVVGLAPSAAAAAVLADDLGIACENTAKWCYEHDQGWTALRKNQ
;
A
#
# COMPACT_ATOMS: atom_id res chain seq x y z
N PHE A 1 13.59 26.18 10.22
CA PHE A 1 12.51 26.52 9.26
C PHE A 1 12.62 25.73 7.95
N VAL A 2 13.72 25.89 7.12
CA VAL A 2 13.89 25.16 5.84
C VAL A 2 13.87 23.65 6.06
N GLU A 3 14.59 23.14 7.05
CA GLU A 3 14.60 21.71 7.40
C GLU A 3 13.22 21.20 7.85
N GLU A 4 12.45 22.01 8.53
CA GLU A 4 11.09 21.68 8.96
C GLU A 4 10.14 21.56 7.77
N VAL A 5 10.20 22.53 6.84
CA VAL A 5 9.41 22.48 5.60
C VAL A 5 9.86 21.29 4.74
N GLY A 6 11.16 21.00 4.68
CA GLY A 6 11.69 19.81 3.99
C GLY A 6 11.10 18.51 4.54
N ARG A 7 10.98 18.39 5.86
CA ARG A 7 10.31 17.23 6.48
C ARG A 7 8.83 17.13 6.11
N HIS A 8 8.10 18.23 6.10
CA HIS A 8 6.70 18.24 5.67
C HIS A 8 6.55 17.85 4.19
N VAL A 9 7.47 18.31 3.33
CA VAL A 9 7.52 17.88 1.92
C VAL A 9 7.69 16.36 1.81
N VAL A 10 8.64 15.76 2.54
CA VAL A 10 8.85 14.30 2.55
C VAL A 10 7.61 13.57 3.03
N ALA A 11 6.99 14.02 4.12
CA ALA A 11 5.78 13.43 4.65
C ALA A 11 4.63 13.45 3.63
N ALA A 12 4.35 14.64 3.03
CA ALA A 12 3.28 14.79 2.06
C ALA A 12 3.50 14.00 0.75
N VAL A 13 4.76 13.84 0.32
CA VAL A 13 5.09 12.98 -0.82
C VAL A 13 4.92 11.50 -0.45
N GLY A 14 5.33 11.10 0.75
CA GLY A 14 5.22 9.74 1.27
C GLY A 14 3.79 9.24 1.43
N GLU A 15 2.82 10.13 1.70
CA GLU A 15 1.39 9.79 1.74
C GLU A 15 0.83 9.33 0.37
N ARG A 16 1.48 9.76 -0.71
CA ARG A 16 1.00 9.52 -2.09
C ARG A 16 1.85 8.55 -2.88
N ARG A 17 3.09 8.31 -2.44
CA ARG A 17 4.09 7.51 -3.17
C ARG A 17 4.99 6.77 -2.21
N SER A 18 5.26 5.51 -2.49
CA SER A 18 6.28 4.73 -1.76
C SER A 18 7.71 5.14 -2.14
N THR A 19 7.90 5.70 -3.35
CA THR A 19 9.19 6.18 -3.83
C THR A 19 9.04 7.49 -4.59
N TRP A 20 10.08 8.31 -4.59
CA TRP A 20 10.10 9.59 -5.30
C TRP A 20 11.47 9.93 -5.85
N ARG A 21 11.48 10.94 -6.71
CA ARG A 21 12.68 11.59 -7.25
C ARG A 21 12.68 13.05 -6.86
N ARG A 22 13.82 13.73 -7.05
CA ARG A 22 13.96 15.16 -6.78
C ARG A 22 12.84 16.03 -7.39
N ALA A 23 12.37 15.69 -8.60
CA ALA A 23 11.27 16.41 -9.25
C ALA A 23 9.94 16.34 -8.46
N ASN A 24 9.68 15.23 -7.77
CA ASN A 24 8.49 15.09 -6.92
C ASN A 24 8.62 15.96 -5.67
N LEU A 25 9.81 16.02 -5.07
CA LEU A 25 10.10 16.90 -3.93
C LEU A 25 9.95 18.35 -4.33
N TYR A 26 10.46 18.74 -5.52
CA TYR A 26 10.34 20.09 -6.04
C TYR A 26 8.88 20.53 -6.25
N ALA A 27 8.08 19.65 -6.87
CA ALA A 27 6.67 19.92 -7.10
C ALA A 27 5.90 20.09 -5.77
N GLU A 28 6.24 19.31 -4.74
CA GLU A 28 5.61 19.44 -3.42
C GLU A 28 6.12 20.68 -2.66
N ALA A 29 7.42 20.96 -2.69
CA ALA A 29 7.99 22.16 -2.11
C ALA A 29 7.37 23.43 -2.69
N ALA A 30 7.18 23.46 -4.02
CA ALA A 30 6.52 24.57 -4.70
C ALA A 30 5.06 24.74 -4.25
N ARG A 31 4.32 23.62 -3.98
CA ARG A 31 2.96 23.68 -3.45
C ARG A 31 2.92 24.23 -2.02
N GLN A 32 3.82 23.78 -1.16
CA GLN A 32 3.84 24.21 0.25
C GLN A 32 4.29 25.65 0.42
N THR A 33 5.08 26.18 -0.52
CA THR A 33 5.51 27.58 -0.53
C THR A 33 4.61 28.51 -1.34
N LEU A 34 3.49 28.02 -1.89
CA LEU A 34 2.61 28.78 -2.79
C LEU A 34 2.07 30.08 -2.15
N GLY A 35 1.75 30.05 -0.86
CA GLY A 35 1.23 31.19 -0.11
C GLY A 35 2.29 32.16 0.42
N TRP A 36 3.58 31.91 0.17
CA TRP A 36 4.66 32.76 0.67
C TRP A 36 4.89 33.96 -0.24
N ARG A 37 5.28 35.06 0.38
CA ARG A 37 5.69 36.27 -0.34
C ARG A 37 7.21 36.30 -0.48
N PHE A 38 7.68 36.40 -1.72
CA PHE A 38 9.09 36.50 -2.07
C PHE A 38 9.37 37.87 -2.66
N ALA A 39 10.58 38.39 -2.46
CA ALA A 39 11.00 39.67 -3.01
C ALA A 39 11.17 39.58 -4.54
N SER A 40 11.57 38.41 -5.06
CA SER A 40 11.79 38.18 -6.49
C SER A 40 11.51 36.70 -6.85
N THR A 41 11.42 36.43 -8.15
CA THR A 41 11.35 35.06 -8.68
C THR A 41 12.62 34.27 -8.32
N ALA A 42 13.78 34.92 -8.36
CA ALA A 42 15.05 34.29 -8.00
C ALA A 42 15.10 33.87 -6.52
N ASP A 43 14.54 34.68 -5.61
CA ASP A 43 14.44 34.33 -4.20
C ASP A 43 13.52 33.12 -4.00
N ARG A 44 12.40 33.10 -4.72
CA ARG A 44 11.47 31.95 -4.68
C ARG A 44 12.16 30.67 -5.12
N GLU A 45 12.88 30.70 -6.25
CA GLU A 45 13.59 29.54 -6.78
C GLU A 45 14.67 29.07 -5.81
N SER A 46 15.45 30.01 -5.24
CA SER A 46 16.48 29.71 -4.25
C SER A 46 15.93 29.06 -3.00
N ILE A 47 14.88 29.63 -2.41
CA ILE A 47 14.26 29.07 -1.20
C ILE A 47 13.62 27.70 -1.49
N THR A 48 12.92 27.57 -2.62
CA THR A 48 12.35 26.27 -3.02
C THR A 48 13.47 25.23 -3.20
N GLY A 49 14.59 25.62 -3.82
CA GLY A 49 15.77 24.76 -3.96
C GLY A 49 16.34 24.30 -2.61
N LEU A 50 16.48 25.21 -1.64
CA LEU A 50 16.94 24.88 -0.28
C LEU A 50 15.98 23.91 0.44
N VAL A 51 14.68 24.09 0.29
CA VAL A 51 13.67 23.18 0.84
C VAL A 51 13.78 21.79 0.19
N VAL A 52 13.97 21.73 -1.13
CA VAL A 52 14.18 20.46 -1.84
C VAL A 52 15.46 19.77 -1.38
N ASP A 53 16.55 20.51 -1.22
CA ASP A 53 17.82 19.95 -0.72
C ASP A 53 17.66 19.40 0.71
N ALA A 54 16.91 20.09 1.57
CA ALA A 54 16.57 19.60 2.91
C ALA A 54 15.69 18.33 2.86
N ALA A 55 14.68 18.32 1.99
CA ALA A 55 13.81 17.16 1.80
C ALA A 55 14.60 15.96 1.24
N GLU A 56 15.53 16.19 0.32
CA GLU A 56 16.40 15.14 -0.23
C GLU A 56 17.32 14.56 0.84
N ARG A 57 17.94 15.40 1.69
CA ARG A 57 18.74 14.95 2.85
C ARG A 57 17.91 14.16 3.86
N GLY A 58 16.64 14.51 4.04
CA GLY A 58 15.69 13.82 4.92
C GLY A 58 15.10 12.56 4.31
N SER A 59 15.41 12.26 3.05
CA SER A 59 14.94 11.07 2.34
C SER A 59 15.98 9.96 2.33
N LEU A 60 15.51 8.70 2.38
CA LEU A 60 16.38 7.54 2.25
C LEU A 60 16.68 7.28 0.77
N ARG A 61 17.94 7.32 0.38
CA ARG A 61 18.36 7.03 -0.98
C ARG A 61 18.30 5.53 -1.27
N LEU A 62 17.46 5.12 -2.22
CA LEU A 62 17.34 3.74 -2.68
C LEU A 62 18.28 3.42 -3.85
N THR A 63 18.63 4.43 -4.67
CA THR A 63 19.57 4.22 -5.77
C THR A 63 20.96 3.91 -5.19
N PRO A 64 21.56 2.74 -5.50
CA PRO A 64 22.88 2.38 -5.01
C PRO A 64 23.94 3.41 -5.40
N PRO A 65 25.01 3.57 -4.61
CA PRO A 65 26.17 4.34 -5.02
C PRO A 65 26.80 3.75 -6.29
N GLU A 66 27.60 4.50 -6.99
CA GLU A 66 28.37 3.98 -8.11
C GLU A 66 29.47 3.06 -7.57
N LEU A 67 29.53 1.83 -8.11
CA LEU A 67 30.55 0.85 -7.71
C LEU A 67 31.93 1.18 -8.24
N ALA A 68 31.99 1.97 -9.32
CA ALA A 68 33.24 2.46 -9.92
C ALA A 68 33.13 3.96 -10.18
N ALA A 69 34.26 4.66 -10.00
CA ALA A 69 34.32 6.09 -10.32
C ALA A 69 34.10 6.30 -11.83
N THR A 70 33.23 7.22 -12.18
CA THR A 70 33.05 7.62 -13.57
C THR A 70 34.29 8.38 -14.04
N PRO A 71 34.92 7.97 -15.18
CA PRO A 71 36.06 8.71 -15.72
C PRO A 71 35.67 10.16 -16.01
N GLN A 72 36.64 11.09 -15.84
CA GLN A 72 36.38 12.53 -15.90
C GLN A 72 35.75 12.97 -17.23
N LEU A 73 36.10 12.31 -18.34
CA LEU A 73 35.51 12.54 -19.67
C LEU A 73 34.00 12.34 -19.72
N PHE A 74 33.44 11.49 -18.84
CA PHE A 74 32.02 11.17 -18.77
C PHE A 74 31.32 11.80 -17.57
N LEU A 75 31.97 12.77 -16.90
CA LEU A 75 31.31 13.60 -15.91
C LEU A 75 30.66 14.81 -16.61
N ARG A 76 29.46 15.15 -16.19
CA ARG A 76 28.81 16.40 -16.60
C ARG A 76 29.41 17.57 -15.83
N GLU A 77 29.09 18.81 -16.25
CA GLU A 77 29.52 20.05 -15.57
C GLU A 77 29.11 20.08 -14.08
N ASP A 78 27.99 19.46 -13.73
CA ASP A 78 27.49 19.32 -12.36
C ASP A 78 28.17 18.18 -11.57
N GLY A 79 29.19 17.52 -12.12
CA GLY A 79 29.88 16.39 -11.51
C GLY A 79 29.15 15.08 -11.54
N THR A 80 27.94 15.02 -12.15
CA THR A 80 27.17 13.78 -12.25
C THR A 80 27.63 12.92 -13.42
N SER A 81 27.52 11.60 -13.28
CA SER A 81 27.88 10.64 -14.31
C SER A 81 26.95 10.73 -15.53
N ALA A 82 27.51 10.77 -16.74
CA ALA A 82 26.77 10.69 -18.00
C ALA A 82 26.12 9.32 -18.22
N PHE A 83 26.61 8.29 -17.53
CA PHE A 83 26.04 6.93 -17.59
C PHE A 83 24.72 6.78 -16.82
N ARG A 84 24.36 7.77 -15.99
CA ARG A 84 23.06 7.81 -15.31
C ARG A 84 22.21 8.96 -15.86
N PRO A 85 20.91 8.76 -16.10
CA PRO A 85 20.02 9.88 -16.46
C PRO A 85 20.02 10.95 -15.35
N LYS A 86 19.96 12.23 -15.73
CA LYS A 86 19.84 13.32 -14.76
C LYS A 86 18.62 13.09 -13.86
N HIS A 87 18.79 13.39 -12.57
CA HIS A 87 17.72 13.28 -11.57
C HIS A 87 17.06 11.89 -11.48
N SER A 88 17.79 10.83 -11.86
CA SER A 88 17.29 9.44 -11.81
C SER A 88 17.36 8.84 -10.41
N THR A 89 18.02 9.49 -9.46
CA THR A 89 18.10 9.01 -8.07
C THR A 89 16.70 8.85 -7.49
N VAL A 90 16.44 7.66 -6.94
CA VAL A 90 15.18 7.29 -6.31
C VAL A 90 15.37 7.32 -4.80
N PHE A 91 14.40 7.86 -4.13
CA PHE A 91 14.35 7.99 -2.68
C PHE A 91 13.08 7.35 -2.12
N SER A 92 13.08 7.07 -0.83
CA SER A 92 11.93 6.69 -0.02
C SER A 92 12.06 7.33 1.37
N ALA A 93 11.21 6.92 2.30
CA ALA A 93 11.34 7.28 3.71
C ALA A 93 11.54 6.01 4.56
N GLU A 94 12.31 6.15 5.62
CA GLU A 94 12.61 5.05 6.54
C GLU A 94 11.33 4.42 7.13
N HIS A 95 10.35 5.25 7.50
CA HIS A 95 9.08 4.78 8.05
C HIS A 95 8.26 3.95 7.04
N LEU A 96 8.38 4.20 5.73
CA LEU A 96 7.71 3.40 4.70
C LEU A 96 8.35 2.03 4.58
N LEU A 97 9.69 1.95 4.51
CA LEU A 97 10.39 0.67 4.50
C LEU A 97 10.15 -0.13 5.80
N ALA A 98 10.13 0.55 6.94
CA ALA A 98 9.79 -0.09 8.20
C ALA A 98 8.33 -0.60 8.22
N ALA A 99 7.39 0.07 7.52
CA ALA A 99 6.02 -0.42 7.37
C ALA A 99 5.94 -1.66 6.48
N GLU A 100 6.68 -1.66 5.36
CA GLU A 100 6.81 -2.83 4.48
C GLU A 100 7.42 -4.03 5.23
N ASP A 101 8.46 -3.80 6.01
CA ASP A 101 9.12 -4.83 6.81
C ASP A 101 8.17 -5.42 7.87
N ARG A 102 7.39 -4.58 8.55
CA ARG A 102 6.33 -5.05 9.46
C ARG A 102 5.26 -5.89 8.75
N LEU A 103 4.87 -5.53 7.54
CA LEU A 103 3.93 -6.34 6.74
C LEU A 103 4.52 -7.71 6.40
N LEU A 104 5.78 -7.74 5.96
CA LEU A 104 6.49 -9.00 5.69
C LEU A 104 6.60 -9.87 6.94
N GLN A 105 6.97 -9.31 8.08
CA GLN A 105 7.03 -10.04 9.35
C GLN A 105 5.65 -10.59 9.75
N ARG A 106 4.59 -9.79 9.61
CA ARG A 106 3.22 -10.24 9.91
C ARG A 106 2.76 -11.34 8.96
N SER A 107 3.19 -11.35 7.71
CA SER A 107 2.82 -12.39 6.74
C SER A 107 3.37 -13.78 7.13
N THR A 108 4.42 -13.84 7.95
CA THR A 108 4.96 -15.10 8.47
C THR A 108 4.30 -15.57 9.77
N THR A 109 3.49 -14.72 10.41
CA THR A 109 2.78 -15.07 11.65
C THR A 109 1.62 -16.00 11.36
N THR A 110 1.54 -17.13 12.08
CA THR A 110 0.53 -18.19 11.88
C THR A 110 -0.37 -18.43 13.11
N THR A 111 -0.65 -17.35 13.86
CA THR A 111 -1.49 -17.38 15.06
C THR A 111 -2.91 -16.85 14.82
N ALA A 112 -3.26 -16.56 13.57
CA ALA A 112 -4.60 -16.10 13.21
C ALA A 112 -5.63 -17.23 13.29
N PRO A 113 -6.92 -16.92 13.45
CA PRO A 113 -7.98 -17.90 13.41
C PRO A 113 -7.97 -18.69 12.11
N THR A 114 -8.44 -19.94 12.16
CA THR A 114 -8.53 -20.84 11.00
C THR A 114 -9.96 -21.35 10.86
N ILE A 115 -10.25 -21.94 9.69
CA ILE A 115 -11.51 -22.67 9.45
C ILE A 115 -11.19 -24.15 9.29
N GLY A 116 -12.00 -25.01 9.90
CA GLY A 116 -11.87 -26.46 9.70
C GLY A 116 -12.10 -26.84 8.24
N ILE A 117 -11.26 -27.71 7.69
CA ILE A 117 -11.32 -28.13 6.27
C ILE A 117 -12.70 -28.69 5.90
N ALA A 118 -13.35 -29.43 6.80
CA ALA A 118 -14.69 -29.97 6.58
C ALA A 118 -15.75 -28.86 6.33
N VAL A 119 -15.59 -27.68 6.90
CA VAL A 119 -16.47 -26.52 6.65
C VAL A 119 -16.24 -25.98 5.25
N VAL A 120 -14.97 -25.90 4.83
CA VAL A 120 -14.60 -25.49 3.48
C VAL A 120 -15.16 -26.44 2.43
N ASP A 121 -14.98 -27.76 2.63
CA ASP A 121 -15.48 -28.78 1.72
C ASP A 121 -17.00 -28.71 1.60
N ALA A 122 -17.70 -28.54 2.72
CA ALA A 122 -19.17 -28.43 2.75
C ALA A 122 -19.69 -27.18 2.01
N ILE A 123 -18.92 -26.10 1.99
CA ILE A 123 -19.25 -24.88 1.22
C ILE A 123 -18.86 -25.07 -0.25
N ALA A 124 -17.69 -25.62 -0.54
CA ALA A 124 -17.20 -25.84 -1.91
C ALA A 124 -18.09 -26.80 -2.71
N ALA A 125 -18.74 -27.75 -2.04
CA ALA A 125 -19.71 -28.64 -2.67
C ALA A 125 -21.00 -27.94 -3.15
N ARG A 126 -21.26 -26.70 -2.71
CA ARG A 126 -22.45 -25.92 -3.06
C ARG A 126 -22.18 -25.00 -4.24
N PRO A 127 -23.13 -24.79 -5.15
CA PRO A 127 -22.97 -23.78 -6.19
C PRO A 127 -22.97 -22.37 -5.59
N VAL A 128 -22.04 -21.54 -6.02
CA VAL A 128 -21.96 -20.10 -5.70
C VAL A 128 -22.59 -19.33 -6.85
N LYS A 129 -23.69 -18.62 -6.60
CA LYS A 129 -24.48 -17.93 -7.67
C LYS A 129 -24.76 -18.86 -8.89
N GLY A 130 -25.08 -20.13 -8.64
CA GLY A 130 -25.39 -21.11 -9.69
C GLY A 130 -24.18 -21.81 -10.33
N ASN A 131 -22.96 -21.40 -10.04
CA ASN A 131 -21.73 -22.00 -10.57
C ASN A 131 -20.99 -22.78 -9.48
N ARG A 132 -20.41 -23.92 -9.86
CA ARG A 132 -19.48 -24.65 -8.98
C ARG A 132 -18.10 -23.99 -9.02
N LEU A 133 -17.41 -24.02 -7.88
CA LEU A 133 -16.01 -23.62 -7.81
C LEU A 133 -15.15 -24.58 -8.65
N SER A 134 -14.13 -24.06 -9.32
CA SER A 134 -13.12 -24.90 -9.95
C SER A 134 -12.23 -25.57 -8.90
N PRO A 135 -11.57 -26.68 -9.24
CA PRO A 135 -10.63 -27.34 -8.30
C PRO A 135 -9.56 -26.39 -7.77
N GLU A 136 -9.04 -25.49 -8.60
CA GLU A 136 -8.02 -24.51 -8.22
C GLU A 136 -8.57 -23.46 -7.26
N GLN A 137 -9.83 -23.05 -7.42
CA GLN A 137 -10.50 -22.16 -6.49
C GLN A 137 -10.73 -22.84 -5.14
N VAL A 138 -11.15 -24.09 -5.12
CA VAL A 138 -11.33 -24.88 -3.90
C VAL A 138 -10.00 -25.04 -3.17
N GLU A 139 -8.92 -25.38 -3.88
CA GLU A 139 -7.59 -25.50 -3.30
C GLU A 139 -7.09 -24.17 -2.70
N ALA A 140 -7.31 -23.07 -3.42
CA ALA A 140 -6.90 -21.74 -2.96
C ALA A 140 -7.62 -21.34 -1.66
N ILE A 141 -8.94 -21.47 -1.59
CA ILE A 141 -9.70 -21.15 -0.37
C ILE A 141 -9.38 -22.10 0.78
N ALA A 142 -9.13 -23.38 0.50
CA ALA A 142 -8.73 -24.35 1.52
C ALA A 142 -7.38 -23.99 2.13
N LYS A 143 -6.39 -23.62 1.30
CA LYS A 143 -5.07 -23.16 1.77
C LYS A 143 -5.18 -21.92 2.68
N ILE A 144 -5.97 -20.92 2.28
CA ILE A 144 -6.20 -19.72 3.09
C ILE A 144 -6.89 -20.07 4.39
N ALA A 145 -7.94 -20.90 4.33
CA ALA A 145 -8.77 -21.26 5.48
C ALA A 145 -7.98 -21.92 6.62
N VAL A 146 -7.00 -22.76 6.30
CA VAL A 146 -6.23 -23.52 7.29
C VAL A 146 -4.83 -22.91 7.56
N SER A 147 -4.44 -21.84 6.88
CA SER A 147 -3.09 -21.29 6.98
C SER A 147 -2.74 -20.77 8.37
N GLY A 148 -3.72 -20.23 9.08
CA GLY A 148 -3.52 -19.51 10.34
C GLY A 148 -2.65 -18.25 10.18
N ARG A 149 -2.35 -17.81 8.96
CA ARG A 149 -1.53 -16.61 8.71
C ARG A 149 -2.33 -15.36 8.97
N ALA A 150 -1.65 -14.35 9.47
CA ALA A 150 -2.25 -13.01 9.64
C ALA A 150 -2.54 -12.32 8.29
N VAL A 151 -1.81 -12.71 7.23
CA VAL A 151 -1.97 -12.18 5.86
C VAL A 151 -1.84 -13.32 4.87
N ASP A 152 -2.86 -13.51 4.04
CA ASP A 152 -2.84 -14.40 2.88
C ASP A 152 -3.13 -13.61 1.60
N LEU A 153 -2.57 -14.04 0.48
CA LEU A 153 -2.72 -13.40 -0.82
C LEU A 153 -3.40 -14.34 -1.82
N LEU A 154 -4.49 -13.88 -2.43
CA LEU A 154 -5.14 -14.55 -3.55
C LEU A 154 -4.88 -13.77 -4.84
N ILE A 155 -4.02 -14.31 -5.69
CA ILE A 155 -3.60 -13.68 -6.95
C ILE A 155 -4.17 -14.49 -8.11
N GLY A 156 -4.65 -13.80 -9.15
CA GLY A 156 -5.14 -14.41 -10.36
C GLY A 156 -5.50 -13.36 -11.42
N PRO A 157 -5.55 -13.74 -12.71
CA PRO A 157 -5.89 -12.83 -13.80
C PRO A 157 -7.32 -12.27 -13.67
N ALA A 158 -7.65 -11.26 -14.47
CA ALA A 158 -9.01 -10.76 -14.57
C ALA A 158 -9.94 -11.89 -15.06
N GLY A 159 -11.14 -11.98 -14.49
CA GLY A 159 -12.10 -13.04 -14.85
C GLY A 159 -11.84 -14.43 -14.25
N ALA A 160 -10.76 -14.66 -13.51
CA ALA A 160 -10.45 -15.97 -12.88
C ALA A 160 -11.40 -16.36 -11.75
N GLY A 161 -12.45 -15.60 -11.48
CA GLY A 161 -13.44 -15.91 -10.45
C GLY A 161 -12.93 -15.70 -9.02
N LYS A 162 -11.96 -14.78 -8.80
CA LYS A 162 -11.47 -14.45 -7.46
C LYS A 162 -12.59 -14.07 -6.50
N THR A 163 -13.52 -13.23 -6.93
CA THR A 163 -14.68 -12.81 -6.11
C THR A 163 -15.59 -14.00 -5.75
N THR A 164 -15.75 -14.96 -6.67
CA THR A 164 -16.51 -16.20 -6.41
C THR A 164 -15.82 -17.05 -5.33
N ALA A 165 -14.50 -17.20 -5.42
CA ALA A 165 -13.70 -17.89 -4.40
C ALA A 165 -13.75 -17.17 -3.05
N MET A 166 -13.61 -15.83 -3.04
CA MET A 166 -13.70 -15.01 -1.82
C MET A 166 -15.08 -15.09 -1.18
N ARG A 167 -16.16 -15.16 -1.97
CA ARG A 167 -17.52 -15.39 -1.42
C ARG A 167 -17.63 -16.72 -0.73
N ALA A 168 -17.12 -17.80 -1.32
CA ALA A 168 -17.12 -19.12 -0.69
C ALA A 168 -16.28 -19.15 0.60
N LEU A 169 -15.12 -18.49 0.61
CA LEU A 169 -14.30 -18.33 1.81
C LEU A 169 -15.04 -17.52 2.89
N GLN A 170 -15.70 -16.43 2.52
CA GLN A 170 -16.52 -15.61 3.42
C GLN A 170 -17.69 -16.43 4.01
N ASP A 171 -18.37 -17.23 3.20
CA ASP A 171 -19.46 -18.11 3.67
C ASP A 171 -18.94 -19.15 4.68
N ALA A 172 -17.79 -19.77 4.40
CA ALA A 172 -17.13 -20.72 5.29
C ALA A 172 -16.71 -20.03 6.61
N TRP A 173 -16.14 -18.84 6.52
CA TRP A 173 -15.72 -18.04 7.68
C TRP A 173 -16.90 -17.66 8.56
N THR A 174 -17.95 -17.12 7.95
CA THR A 174 -19.17 -16.75 8.66
C THR A 174 -19.87 -17.95 9.31
N ARG A 175 -19.80 -19.13 8.67
CA ARG A 175 -20.36 -20.35 9.24
C ARG A 175 -19.64 -20.80 10.51
N GLN A 176 -18.33 -20.65 10.57
CA GLN A 176 -17.51 -21.07 11.72
C GLN A 176 -17.44 -20.00 12.81
N HIS A 177 -17.28 -18.71 12.44
CA HIS A 177 -17.01 -17.63 13.37
C HIS A 177 -18.22 -16.70 13.61
N GLY A 178 -19.32 -16.92 12.89
CA GLY A 178 -20.56 -16.16 13.05
C GLY A 178 -20.71 -14.97 12.11
N LYS A 179 -21.91 -14.43 12.07
CA LYS A 179 -22.23 -13.25 11.26
C LYS A 179 -21.45 -12.03 11.73
N GLY A 180 -20.94 -11.24 10.78
CA GLY A 180 -20.16 -10.04 11.03
C GLY A 180 -18.71 -10.31 11.44
N SER A 181 -18.21 -11.54 11.21
CA SER A 181 -16.79 -11.88 11.38
C SER A 181 -15.92 -11.53 10.17
N VAL A 182 -16.51 -11.08 9.08
CA VAL A 182 -15.83 -10.69 7.86
C VAL A 182 -16.24 -9.27 7.47
N VAL A 183 -15.26 -8.43 7.16
CA VAL A 183 -15.43 -7.07 6.64
C VAL A 183 -14.74 -6.98 5.29
N GLY A 184 -15.41 -6.40 4.30
CA GLY A 184 -14.82 -6.11 3.00
C GLY A 184 -14.20 -4.71 2.97
N LEU A 185 -13.00 -4.59 2.46
CA LEU A 185 -12.33 -3.30 2.24
C LEU A 185 -11.92 -3.15 0.78
N ALA A 186 -12.13 -1.97 0.21
CA ALA A 186 -11.77 -1.66 -1.16
C ALA A 186 -11.13 -0.26 -1.27
N PRO A 187 -10.35 0.03 -2.33
CA PRO A 187 -9.62 1.29 -2.45
C PRO A 187 -10.51 2.52 -2.71
N SER A 188 -11.77 2.33 -3.08
CA SER A 188 -12.72 3.43 -3.31
C SER A 188 -14.13 3.07 -2.86
N ALA A 189 -14.99 4.06 -2.63
CA ALA A 189 -16.40 3.84 -2.26
C ALA A 189 -17.17 3.06 -3.35
N ALA A 190 -16.91 3.36 -4.63
CA ALA A 190 -17.53 2.63 -5.74
C ALA A 190 -17.11 1.14 -5.75
N ALA A 191 -15.83 0.86 -5.56
CA ALA A 191 -15.32 -0.51 -5.47
C ALA A 191 -15.85 -1.24 -4.22
N ALA A 192 -16.01 -0.54 -3.10
CA ALA A 192 -16.60 -1.09 -1.88
C ALA A 192 -18.08 -1.46 -2.09
N ALA A 193 -18.86 -0.63 -2.79
CA ALA A 193 -20.25 -0.92 -3.13
C ALA A 193 -20.37 -2.18 -4.00
N VAL A 194 -19.54 -2.30 -5.05
CA VAL A 194 -19.50 -3.50 -5.91
C VAL A 194 -19.11 -4.73 -5.10
N LEU A 195 -18.12 -4.62 -4.22
CA LEU A 195 -17.69 -5.73 -3.36
C LEU A 195 -18.79 -6.15 -2.37
N ALA A 196 -19.53 -5.19 -1.82
CA ALA A 196 -20.67 -5.46 -0.93
C ALA A 196 -21.78 -6.25 -1.65
N ASP A 197 -22.13 -5.84 -2.87
CA ASP A 197 -23.13 -6.53 -3.69
C ASP A 197 -22.66 -7.94 -4.07
N ASP A 198 -21.37 -8.08 -4.38
CA ASP A 198 -20.80 -9.35 -4.76
C ASP A 198 -20.70 -10.35 -3.60
N LEU A 199 -20.27 -9.91 -2.43
CA LEU A 199 -20.05 -10.77 -1.27
C LEU A 199 -21.29 -10.86 -0.35
N GLY A 200 -22.18 -9.88 -0.36
CA GLY A 200 -23.34 -9.80 0.53
C GLY A 200 -22.96 -9.50 1.98
N ILE A 201 -21.88 -8.73 2.20
CA ILE A 201 -21.38 -8.34 3.51
C ILE A 201 -21.17 -6.81 3.57
N ALA A 202 -20.97 -6.29 4.78
CA ALA A 202 -20.58 -4.90 4.96
C ALA A 202 -19.20 -4.66 4.35
N CYS A 203 -19.11 -3.65 3.47
CA CYS A 203 -17.87 -3.22 2.87
C CYS A 203 -17.70 -1.71 3.01
N GLU A 204 -16.46 -1.26 3.14
CA GLU A 204 -16.13 0.16 3.25
C GLU A 204 -14.88 0.49 2.44
N ASN A 205 -14.68 1.76 2.08
CA ASN A 205 -13.40 2.15 1.51
C ASN A 205 -12.30 2.17 2.59
N THR A 206 -11.11 1.75 2.20
CA THR A 206 -10.00 1.56 3.13
C THR A 206 -9.63 2.85 3.87
N ALA A 207 -9.64 4.01 3.20
CA ALA A 207 -9.26 5.28 3.81
C ALA A 207 -10.26 5.69 4.90
N LYS A 208 -11.57 5.56 4.63
CA LYS A 208 -12.61 5.85 5.62
C LYS A 208 -12.53 4.87 6.79
N TRP A 209 -12.36 3.58 6.50
CA TRP A 209 -12.25 2.56 7.54
C TRP A 209 -11.07 2.81 8.48
N CYS A 210 -9.88 3.13 7.93
CA CYS A 210 -8.70 3.49 8.73
C CYS A 210 -8.97 4.73 9.58
N TYR A 211 -9.56 5.78 9.00
CA TYR A 211 -9.90 7.00 9.72
C TYR A 211 -10.85 6.73 10.89
N GLU A 212 -11.94 5.98 10.66
CA GLU A 212 -12.90 5.63 11.71
C GLU A 212 -12.28 4.74 12.79
N HIS A 213 -11.36 3.83 12.39
CA HIS A 213 -10.62 3.00 13.33
C HIS A 213 -9.70 3.84 14.22
N ASP A 214 -8.97 4.79 13.68
CA ASP A 214 -8.08 5.69 14.41
C ASP A 214 -8.84 6.60 15.38
N GLN A 215 -10.11 6.92 15.05
CA GLN A 215 -11.01 7.64 15.97
C GLN A 215 -11.68 6.73 17.02
N GLY A 216 -11.42 5.43 16.99
CA GLY A 216 -12.08 4.46 17.88
C GLY A 216 -13.56 4.22 17.58
N TRP A 217 -14.05 4.59 16.39
CA TRP A 217 -15.45 4.43 15.99
C TRP A 217 -15.75 3.05 15.42
N THR A 218 -14.73 2.33 14.95
CA THR A 218 -14.87 0.94 14.50
C THR A 218 -14.45 -0.01 15.60
N ALA A 219 -15.37 -0.81 16.11
CA ALA A 219 -15.05 -1.92 17.01
C ALA A 219 -14.80 -3.17 16.16
N LEU A 220 -13.54 -3.60 16.01
CA LEU A 220 -13.22 -4.93 15.53
C LEU A 220 -13.75 -5.96 16.54
N ARG A 221 -14.59 -6.89 16.11
CA ARG A 221 -15.02 -8.02 16.95
C ARG A 221 -13.84 -8.96 17.14
N LYS A 222 -13.85 -9.68 18.29
CA LYS A 222 -12.80 -10.63 18.65
C LYS A 222 -12.73 -11.76 17.62
N ASN A 223 -12.38 -11.82 16.50
CA ASN A 223 -12.25 -12.77 15.38
C ASN A 223 -12.52 -12.09 14.01
N GLN A 224 -12.45 -10.77 13.94
CA GLN A 224 -12.37 -10.01 12.68
C GLN A 224 -10.93 -9.77 12.27
#